data_f8b79510cc154372e4fd59ef32eab0ee
#
_entry.id   f8b79510cc154372e4fd59ef32eab0ee
#
_cell.length_a   1.000
_cell.length_b   1.000
_cell.length_c   1.000
_cell.angle_alpha   90.00
_cell.angle_beta   90.00
_cell.angle_gamma   90.00
#
_symmetry.space_group_name_H-M   'P 1'
#
loop_
_entity.id
_entity.type
_entity.pdbx_description
1 polymer ?
#
loop_
_entity_poly.entity_id
_entity_poly.type
_entity_poly.pdbx_seq_one_letter_code
_entity_poly.pdbx_strand_id
1 'polypeptide(L)'
;HNVINIISAISAVGMAIGTAALIIILSIYNGFDELVKSTLSNVEPDILITPAKGKVFIPEGDAFDRIKADPMIDEFDLILQENVFVDYDGHQGIAKAKGVDSTFEARSTLAEHITNGIFSLHKGQLPQMVVGAGLAYKMGMNPAFIASAELYFPIRDRNFSLANPAASIESVRMRPAGIFSVN
;
A
#
# COMPACT_ATOMS: atom_id res chain seq x y z
N HIS A 1 -41.32 36.14 -39.78
CA HIS A 1 -41.50 35.07 -38.73
C HIS A 1 -40.41 33.98 -38.79
N ASN A 2 -39.84 33.65 -39.95
CA ASN A 2 -38.87 32.57 -40.08
C ASN A 2 -37.47 32.92 -39.51
N VAL A 3 -37.02 34.15 -39.56
CA VAL A 3 -35.68 34.57 -39.10
C VAL A 3 -35.58 34.47 -37.58
N ILE A 4 -36.60 34.88 -36.84
CA ILE A 4 -36.64 34.81 -35.39
C ILE A 4 -36.57 33.35 -34.91
N ASN A 5 -37.32 32.47 -35.58
CA ASN A 5 -37.30 31.04 -35.25
C ASN A 5 -35.94 30.39 -35.52
N ILE A 6 -35.26 30.81 -36.58
CA ILE A 6 -33.92 30.31 -36.88
C ILE A 6 -32.90 30.77 -35.83
N ILE A 7 -32.93 32.03 -35.42
CA ILE A 7 -32.05 32.55 -34.39
C ILE A 7 -32.31 31.84 -33.03
N SER A 8 -33.59 31.65 -32.68
CA SER A 8 -33.94 30.91 -31.44
C SER A 8 -33.50 29.48 -31.50
N ALA A 9 -33.62 28.79 -32.62
CA ALA A 9 -33.15 27.41 -32.79
C ALA A 9 -31.64 27.31 -32.68
N ILE A 10 -30.87 28.22 -33.29
CA ILE A 10 -29.42 28.25 -33.20
C ILE A 10 -28.98 28.48 -31.73
N SER A 11 -29.61 29.40 -31.03
CA SER A 11 -29.34 29.68 -29.63
C SER A 11 -29.65 28.46 -28.74
N ALA A 12 -30.76 27.79 -28.95
CA ALA A 12 -31.15 26.59 -28.24
C ALA A 12 -30.15 25.44 -28.48
N VAL A 13 -29.72 25.21 -29.69
CA VAL A 13 -28.71 24.20 -30.04
C VAL A 13 -27.36 24.55 -29.43
N GLY A 14 -26.95 25.82 -29.46
CA GLY A 14 -25.70 26.25 -28.81
C GLY A 14 -25.71 26.00 -27.32
N MET A 15 -26.82 26.31 -26.63
CA MET A 15 -26.99 26.01 -25.21
C MET A 15 -26.98 24.48 -24.93
N ALA A 16 -27.67 23.70 -25.75
CA ALA A 16 -27.72 22.25 -25.61
C ALA A 16 -26.34 21.61 -25.78
N ILE A 17 -25.55 22.06 -26.75
CA ILE A 17 -24.17 21.57 -26.95
C ILE A 17 -23.28 21.97 -25.75
N GLY A 18 -23.37 23.21 -25.28
CA GLY A 18 -22.60 23.68 -24.13
C GLY A 18 -22.91 22.90 -22.86
N THR A 19 -24.19 22.67 -22.55
CA THR A 19 -24.59 21.87 -21.38
C THR A 19 -24.22 20.41 -21.53
N ALA A 20 -24.37 19.81 -22.71
CA ALA A 20 -23.95 18.44 -22.98
C ALA A 20 -22.42 18.26 -22.75
N ALA A 21 -21.63 19.19 -23.27
CA ALA A 21 -20.17 19.17 -23.07
C ALA A 21 -19.79 19.23 -21.58
N LEU A 22 -20.43 20.09 -20.79
CA LEU A 22 -20.20 20.18 -19.36
C LEU A 22 -20.57 18.89 -18.61
N ILE A 23 -21.72 18.29 -18.95
CA ILE A 23 -22.16 17.02 -18.35
C ILE A 23 -21.16 15.90 -18.66
N ILE A 24 -20.69 15.81 -19.90
CA ILE A 24 -19.70 14.80 -20.30
C ILE A 24 -18.39 14.98 -19.52
N ILE A 25 -17.88 16.20 -19.44
CA ILE A 25 -16.63 16.48 -18.71
C ILE A 25 -16.77 16.15 -17.24
N LEU A 26 -17.85 16.55 -16.58
CA LEU A 26 -18.10 16.24 -15.18
C LEU A 26 -18.28 14.74 -14.94
N SER A 27 -18.93 14.02 -15.86
CA SER A 27 -19.10 12.57 -15.76
C SER A 27 -17.76 11.83 -15.86
N ILE A 28 -16.91 12.25 -16.79
CA ILE A 28 -15.55 11.69 -16.93
C ILE A 28 -14.72 11.99 -15.68
N TYR A 29 -14.79 13.22 -15.18
CA TYR A 29 -14.04 13.62 -13.98
C TYR A 29 -14.46 12.80 -12.75
N ASN A 30 -15.77 12.66 -12.50
CA ASN A 30 -16.29 11.89 -11.40
C ASN A 30 -15.93 10.40 -11.51
N GLY A 31 -16.02 9.82 -12.72
CA GLY A 31 -15.63 8.43 -12.94
C GLY A 31 -14.14 8.19 -12.72
N PHE A 32 -13.31 9.16 -13.14
CA PHE A 32 -11.87 9.09 -12.90
C PHE A 32 -11.52 9.22 -11.39
N ASP A 33 -12.17 10.16 -10.69
CA ASP A 33 -11.99 10.34 -9.24
C ASP A 33 -12.35 9.08 -8.45
N GLU A 34 -13.47 8.43 -8.81
CA GLU A 34 -13.88 7.16 -8.22
C GLU A 34 -12.89 6.03 -8.52
N LEU A 35 -12.39 5.94 -9.75
CA LEU A 35 -11.37 4.95 -10.12
C LEU A 35 -10.08 5.15 -9.32
N VAL A 36 -9.60 6.39 -9.20
CA VAL A 36 -8.40 6.70 -8.41
C VAL A 36 -8.60 6.36 -6.94
N LYS A 37 -9.75 6.73 -6.36
CA LYS A 37 -10.07 6.39 -4.96
C LYS A 37 -10.13 4.89 -4.75
N SER A 38 -10.81 4.14 -5.59
CA SER A 38 -10.93 2.68 -5.46
C SER A 38 -9.57 1.98 -5.59
N THR A 39 -8.67 2.49 -6.41
CA THR A 39 -7.32 1.93 -6.57
C THR A 39 -6.42 2.20 -5.36
N LEU A 40 -6.57 3.35 -4.72
CA LEU A 40 -5.73 3.75 -3.57
C LEU A 40 -6.27 3.22 -2.24
N SER A 41 -7.60 3.22 -2.04
CA SER A 41 -8.21 2.88 -0.74
C SER A 41 -8.12 1.40 -0.38
N ASN A 42 -7.88 0.51 -1.33
CA ASN A 42 -7.82 -0.93 -1.06
C ASN A 42 -6.52 -1.37 -0.35
N VAL A 43 -5.51 -0.51 -0.26
CA VAL A 43 -4.19 -0.86 0.31
C VAL A 43 -3.69 0.15 1.33
N GLU A 44 -4.22 1.37 1.32
CA GLU A 44 -3.84 2.44 2.25
C GLU A 44 -4.95 2.66 3.30
N PRO A 45 -4.57 2.90 4.56
CA PRO A 45 -5.55 3.20 5.60
C PRO A 45 -6.18 4.58 5.37
N ASP A 46 -7.45 4.75 5.75
CA ASP A 46 -8.14 6.05 5.70
C ASP A 46 -7.45 7.10 6.60
N ILE A 47 -6.92 6.65 7.74
CA ILE A 47 -6.20 7.51 8.68
C ILE A 47 -4.86 6.87 9.03
N LEU A 48 -3.78 7.59 8.78
CA LEU A 48 -2.43 7.19 9.15
C LEU A 48 -1.89 8.12 10.24
N ILE A 49 -1.60 7.56 11.42
CA ILE A 49 -0.98 8.30 12.52
C ILE A 49 0.53 8.04 12.49
N THR A 50 1.30 9.12 12.35
CA THR A 50 2.77 9.06 12.30
C THR A 50 3.39 9.88 13.43
N PRO A 51 4.61 9.54 13.89
CA PRO A 51 5.27 10.31 14.93
C PRO A 51 5.65 11.71 14.43
N ALA A 52 5.44 12.72 15.26
CA ALA A 52 5.87 14.09 14.98
C ALA A 52 7.41 14.25 14.99
N LYS A 53 8.10 13.38 15.72
CA LYS A 53 9.57 13.32 15.79
C LYS A 53 10.02 11.88 15.82
N GLY A 54 11.12 11.58 15.13
CA GLY A 54 11.64 10.21 15.03
C GLY A 54 10.94 9.39 13.95
N LYS A 55 11.17 8.09 13.94
CA LYS A 55 10.64 7.17 12.91
C LYS A 55 9.52 6.28 13.42
N VAL A 56 9.44 6.07 14.73
CA VAL A 56 8.48 5.17 15.36
C VAL A 56 8.01 5.73 16.69
N PHE A 57 6.85 5.28 17.13
CA PHE A 57 6.31 5.52 18.45
C PHE A 57 5.48 4.32 18.88
N ILE A 58 5.23 4.19 20.18
CA ILE A 58 4.32 3.19 20.72
C ILE A 58 2.98 3.89 21.00
N PRO A 59 1.87 3.45 20.39
CA PRO A 59 0.56 4.09 20.58
C PRO A 59 -0.07 3.66 21.89
N GLU A 60 0.34 4.30 23.01
CA GLU A 60 -0.12 4.05 24.37
C GLU A 60 -0.76 5.30 24.97
N GLY A 61 -1.63 5.08 25.96
CA GLY A 61 -2.30 6.12 26.74
C GLY A 61 -3.75 6.38 26.34
N ASP A 62 -4.46 7.14 27.19
CA ASP A 62 -5.91 7.38 27.15
C ASP A 62 -6.43 7.86 25.78
N ALA A 63 -5.61 8.58 25.02
CA ALA A 63 -5.99 9.05 23.70
C ALA A 63 -6.11 7.91 22.69
N PHE A 64 -5.14 7.00 22.67
CA PHE A 64 -5.16 5.83 21.81
C PHE A 64 -6.21 4.81 22.24
N ASP A 65 -6.43 4.65 23.54
CA ASP A 65 -7.47 3.75 24.07
C ASP A 65 -8.87 4.24 23.67
N ARG A 66 -9.10 5.56 23.65
CA ARG A 66 -10.35 6.15 23.14
C ARG A 66 -10.51 5.93 21.64
N ILE A 67 -9.44 6.10 20.85
CA ILE A 67 -9.47 5.84 19.41
C ILE A 67 -9.83 4.37 19.13
N LYS A 68 -9.17 3.43 19.81
CA LYS A 68 -9.43 1.99 19.66
C LYS A 68 -10.85 1.58 20.07
N ALA A 69 -11.46 2.32 20.98
CA ALA A 69 -12.82 2.07 21.47
C ALA A 69 -13.91 2.82 20.71
N ASP A 70 -13.56 3.67 19.76
CA ASP A 70 -14.52 4.47 18.99
C ASP A 70 -15.28 3.56 17.98
N PRO A 71 -16.61 3.52 18.03
CA PRO A 71 -17.40 2.69 17.11
C PRO A 71 -17.36 3.12 15.65
N MET A 72 -16.79 4.29 15.34
CA MET A 72 -16.54 4.75 13.98
C MET A 72 -15.25 4.19 13.38
N ILE A 73 -14.43 3.50 14.18
CA ILE A 73 -13.16 2.91 13.76
C ILE A 73 -13.34 1.40 13.67
N ASP A 74 -13.40 0.88 12.47
CA ASP A 74 -13.58 -0.54 12.23
C ASP A 74 -12.31 -1.33 12.56
N GLU A 75 -11.13 -0.78 12.20
CA GLU A 75 -9.85 -1.45 12.40
C GLU A 75 -8.77 -0.49 12.88
N PHE A 76 -7.93 -0.97 13.78
CA PHE A 76 -6.76 -0.26 14.28
C PHE A 76 -5.54 -1.19 14.20
N ASP A 77 -4.69 -0.95 13.20
CA ASP A 77 -3.50 -1.75 12.95
C ASP A 77 -2.21 -1.07 13.36
N LEU A 78 -1.29 -1.87 13.88
CA LEU A 78 0.08 -1.44 14.15
C LEU A 78 0.97 -1.81 12.99
N ILE A 79 1.57 -0.81 12.36
CA ILE A 79 2.46 -1.00 11.22
C ILE A 79 3.84 -0.46 11.54
N LEU A 80 4.86 -1.30 11.37
CA LEU A 80 6.25 -0.90 11.39
C LEU A 80 6.78 -0.84 9.96
N GLN A 81 7.11 0.35 9.48
CA GLN A 81 7.59 0.55 8.12
C GLN A 81 9.07 0.97 8.11
N GLU A 82 9.89 0.26 7.33
CA GLU A 82 11.31 0.58 7.19
C GLU A 82 11.80 0.27 5.77
N ASN A 83 12.82 1.01 5.34
CA ASN A 83 13.56 0.66 4.12
C ASN A 83 14.55 -0.46 4.45
N VAL A 84 14.48 -1.53 3.69
CA VAL A 84 15.31 -2.71 3.86
C VAL A 84 16.13 -2.98 2.60
N PHE A 85 17.33 -3.48 2.79
CA PHE A 85 18.08 -4.06 1.70
C PHE A 85 17.70 -5.54 1.59
N VAL A 86 17.38 -5.98 0.39
CA VAL A 86 16.91 -7.34 0.11
C VAL A 86 17.91 -8.03 -0.78
N ASP A 87 18.30 -9.23 -0.40
CA ASP A 87 19.07 -10.17 -1.24
C ASP A 87 18.24 -11.42 -1.48
N TYR A 88 18.04 -11.77 -2.73
CA TYR A 88 17.30 -12.96 -3.14
C TYR A 88 18.02 -13.62 -4.30
N ASP A 89 18.62 -14.79 -4.05
CA ASP A 89 19.34 -15.59 -5.06
C ASP A 89 20.39 -14.76 -5.85
N GLY A 90 21.11 -13.90 -5.14
CA GLY A 90 22.11 -13.00 -5.70
C GLY A 90 21.57 -11.73 -6.36
N HIS A 91 20.26 -11.55 -6.42
CA HIS A 91 19.64 -10.30 -6.84
C HIS A 91 19.46 -9.40 -5.64
N GLN A 92 19.96 -8.17 -5.77
CA GLN A 92 19.99 -7.20 -4.67
C GLN A 92 19.18 -5.96 -4.99
N GLY A 93 18.51 -5.42 -3.97
CA GLY A 93 17.71 -4.22 -4.13
C GLY A 93 17.27 -3.60 -2.81
N ILE A 94 16.73 -2.40 -2.90
CA ILE A 94 16.11 -1.71 -1.76
C ILE A 94 14.59 -1.84 -1.91
N ALA A 95 13.94 -2.19 -0.84
CA ALA A 95 12.49 -2.28 -0.74
C ALA A 95 11.98 -1.59 0.53
N LYS A 96 10.72 -1.23 0.53
CA LYS A 96 10.00 -0.77 1.72
C LYS A 96 9.29 -1.97 2.33
N ALA A 97 9.70 -2.38 3.51
CA ALA A 97 9.04 -3.44 4.26
C ALA A 97 8.01 -2.86 5.22
N LYS A 98 6.85 -3.50 5.30
CA LYS A 98 5.81 -3.24 6.30
C LYS A 98 5.74 -4.47 7.20
N GLY A 99 6.15 -4.33 8.46
CA GLY A 99 5.89 -5.30 9.51
C GLY A 99 4.51 -5.03 10.09
N VAL A 100 3.70 -6.06 10.19
CA VAL A 100 2.30 -6.01 10.62
C VAL A 100 2.08 -6.95 11.79
N ASP A 101 0.99 -6.77 12.52
CA ASP A 101 0.64 -7.65 13.63
C ASP A 101 0.03 -8.99 13.14
N SER A 102 -0.18 -9.93 14.07
CA SER A 102 -0.70 -11.26 13.75
C SER A 102 -2.16 -11.26 13.29
N THR A 103 -2.90 -10.19 13.50
CA THR A 103 -4.32 -10.08 13.13
C THR A 103 -4.50 -9.55 11.71
N PHE A 104 -3.49 -8.88 11.18
CA PHE A 104 -3.50 -8.28 9.84
C PHE A 104 -3.73 -9.33 8.73
N GLU A 105 -3.15 -10.54 8.86
CA GLU A 105 -3.32 -11.60 7.85
C GLU A 105 -4.78 -12.00 7.65
N ALA A 106 -5.58 -12.00 8.73
CA ALA A 106 -6.97 -12.41 8.68
C ALA A 106 -7.93 -11.31 8.17
N ARG A 107 -7.53 -10.04 8.28
CA ARG A 107 -8.39 -8.87 7.99
C ARG A 107 -8.05 -8.18 6.68
N SER A 108 -6.81 -8.32 6.22
CA SER A 108 -6.31 -7.56 5.07
C SER A 108 -7.00 -7.95 3.76
N THR A 109 -7.52 -6.95 3.07
CA THR A 109 -8.03 -7.07 1.69
C THR A 109 -6.93 -7.39 0.67
N LEU A 110 -5.66 -7.30 1.07
CA LEU A 110 -4.52 -7.63 0.22
C LEU A 110 -4.57 -9.08 -0.30
N ALA A 111 -5.25 -9.98 0.41
CA ALA A 111 -5.48 -11.35 -0.02
C ALA A 111 -6.20 -11.43 -1.38
N GLU A 112 -7.09 -10.50 -1.67
CA GLU A 112 -7.85 -10.42 -2.93
C GLU A 112 -6.98 -9.98 -4.12
N HIS A 113 -5.84 -9.35 -3.84
CA HIS A 113 -4.91 -8.83 -4.83
C HIS A 113 -3.72 -9.76 -5.10
N ILE A 114 -3.74 -10.99 -4.59
CA ILE A 114 -2.69 -11.97 -4.84
C ILE A 114 -2.79 -12.48 -6.27
N THR A 115 -1.72 -12.30 -7.03
CA THR A 115 -1.62 -12.75 -8.43
C THR A 115 -0.88 -14.08 -8.57
N ASN A 116 -0.03 -14.43 -7.59
CA ASN A 116 0.71 -15.69 -7.56
C ASN A 116 1.00 -16.10 -6.12
N GLY A 117 0.83 -17.39 -5.81
CA GLY A 117 1.01 -17.93 -4.46
C GLY A 117 -0.23 -17.72 -3.57
N ILE A 118 0.00 -17.49 -2.29
CA ILE A 118 -1.05 -17.27 -1.27
C ILE A 118 -0.70 -16.08 -0.39
N PHE A 119 -1.71 -15.45 0.18
CA PHE A 119 -1.52 -14.45 1.23
C PHE A 119 -1.28 -15.18 2.55
N SER A 120 -0.03 -15.30 2.92
CA SER A 120 0.35 -15.87 4.21
C SER A 120 1.65 -15.25 4.71
N LEU A 121 1.66 -14.84 5.98
CA LEU A 121 2.81 -14.26 6.65
C LEU A 121 3.55 -15.27 7.53
N HIS A 122 2.96 -16.46 7.71
CA HIS A 122 3.55 -17.52 8.53
C HIS A 122 3.26 -18.91 7.94
N LYS A 123 4.22 -19.82 8.06
CA LYS A 123 4.02 -21.25 7.84
C LYS A 123 4.49 -22.00 9.10
N GLY A 124 3.55 -22.24 10.00
CA GLY A 124 3.88 -22.69 11.35
C GLY A 124 4.66 -21.60 12.09
N GLN A 125 5.89 -21.88 12.48
CA GLN A 125 6.77 -20.91 13.15
C GLN A 125 7.72 -20.16 12.17
N LEU A 126 7.67 -20.46 10.88
CA LEU A 126 8.54 -19.84 9.90
C LEU A 126 7.89 -18.56 9.35
N PRO A 127 8.57 -17.42 9.46
CA PRO A 127 8.05 -16.19 8.91
C PRO A 127 8.07 -16.24 7.37
N GLN A 128 7.01 -15.73 6.78
CA GLN A 128 6.84 -15.57 5.34
C GLN A 128 6.57 -14.10 5.02
N MET A 129 6.73 -13.75 3.74
CA MET A 129 6.42 -12.41 3.26
C MET A 129 5.58 -12.47 1.99
N VAL A 130 4.81 -11.42 1.78
CA VAL A 130 4.09 -11.17 0.54
C VAL A 130 4.76 -9.98 -0.15
N VAL A 131 4.98 -10.09 -1.44
CA VAL A 131 5.84 -9.18 -2.19
C VAL A 131 5.06 -8.51 -3.32
N GLY A 132 5.24 -7.21 -3.50
CA GLY A 132 4.66 -6.51 -4.65
C GLY A 132 5.23 -6.99 -5.98
N ALA A 133 4.39 -7.08 -7.00
CA ALA A 133 4.73 -7.61 -8.33
C ALA A 133 5.97 -6.94 -8.95
N GLY A 134 6.11 -5.62 -8.79
CA GLY A 134 7.27 -4.90 -9.32
C GLY A 134 8.61 -5.34 -8.70
N LEU A 135 8.64 -5.54 -7.38
CA LEU A 135 9.83 -6.03 -6.69
C LEU A 135 10.09 -7.50 -7.04
N ALA A 136 9.03 -8.32 -7.04
CA ALA A 136 9.12 -9.73 -7.40
C ALA A 136 9.70 -9.93 -8.80
N TYR A 137 9.22 -9.17 -9.78
CA TYR A 137 9.74 -9.19 -11.15
C TYR A 137 11.22 -8.77 -11.21
N LYS A 138 11.57 -7.65 -10.56
CA LYS A 138 12.95 -7.13 -10.56
C LYS A 138 13.96 -8.11 -9.96
N MET A 139 13.54 -8.88 -8.96
CA MET A 139 14.42 -9.81 -8.23
C MET A 139 14.25 -11.28 -8.66
N GLY A 140 13.37 -11.58 -9.62
CA GLY A 140 13.09 -12.95 -10.05
C GLY A 140 12.43 -13.81 -8.98
N MET A 141 11.69 -13.19 -8.03
CA MET A 141 11.04 -13.92 -6.94
C MET A 141 9.85 -14.73 -7.45
N ASN A 142 9.76 -15.98 -6.99
CA ASN A 142 8.61 -16.84 -7.27
C ASN A 142 8.24 -17.65 -6.02
N PRO A 143 6.99 -17.56 -5.53
CA PRO A 143 6.53 -18.31 -4.36
C PRO A 143 6.63 -19.83 -4.50
N ALA A 144 6.64 -20.37 -5.74
CA ALA A 144 6.82 -21.80 -6.00
C ALA A 144 8.25 -22.29 -5.70
N PHE A 145 9.24 -21.40 -5.68
CA PHE A 145 10.62 -21.77 -5.40
C PHE A 145 10.88 -21.87 -3.89
N ILE A 146 11.83 -22.73 -3.52
CA ILE A 146 12.22 -22.91 -2.12
C ILE A 146 13.15 -21.78 -1.63
N ALA A 147 13.60 -20.90 -2.53
CA ALA A 147 14.50 -19.82 -2.23
C ALA A 147 13.91 -18.84 -1.18
N SER A 148 14.76 -18.37 -0.27
CA SER A 148 14.42 -17.38 0.74
C SER A 148 15.14 -16.07 0.44
N ALA A 149 14.48 -14.95 0.72
CA ALA A 149 15.14 -13.65 0.70
C ALA A 149 15.74 -13.36 2.08
N GLU A 150 16.86 -12.70 2.07
CA GLU A 150 17.48 -12.13 3.27
C GLU A 150 17.25 -10.62 3.28
N LEU A 151 16.57 -10.15 4.33
CA LEU A 151 16.23 -8.75 4.52
C LEU A 151 17.18 -8.16 5.55
N TYR A 152 17.88 -7.11 5.19
CA TYR A 152 18.81 -6.40 6.05
C TYR A 152 18.23 -5.05 6.44
N PHE A 153 18.23 -4.73 7.72
CA PHE A 153 17.73 -3.47 8.25
C PHE A 153 18.65 -2.94 9.37
N PRO A 154 18.74 -1.62 9.53
CA PRO A 154 19.57 -1.01 10.56
C PRO A 154 18.97 -1.25 11.95
N ILE A 155 19.82 -1.61 12.91
CA ILE A 155 19.45 -1.71 14.32
C ILE A 155 19.30 -0.28 14.87
N ARG A 156 18.16 0.02 15.48
CA ARG A 156 17.79 1.37 15.91
C ARG A 156 18.48 1.82 17.20
N ASP A 157 18.76 0.88 18.11
CA ASP A 157 19.30 1.17 19.45
C ASP A 157 20.83 1.27 19.50
N ARG A 158 21.51 1.12 18.37
CA ARG A 158 22.97 1.20 18.31
C ARG A 158 23.42 2.36 17.44
N ASN A 159 24.33 3.16 17.98
CA ASN A 159 25.04 4.16 17.18
C ASN A 159 25.83 3.43 16.09
N PHE A 160 25.70 3.91 14.85
CA PHE A 160 26.46 3.40 13.72
C PHE A 160 27.96 3.52 14.02
N SER A 161 28.64 2.38 14.12
CA SER A 161 30.08 2.32 14.35
C SER A 161 30.82 2.12 13.02
N LEU A 162 31.63 3.09 12.65
CA LEU A 162 32.49 2.97 11.47
C LEU A 162 33.53 1.84 11.61
N ALA A 163 33.87 1.45 12.84
CA ALA A 163 34.83 0.37 13.11
C ALA A 163 34.20 -1.03 12.91
N ASN A 164 32.90 -1.18 13.06
CA ASN A 164 32.20 -2.44 12.82
C ASN A 164 30.77 -2.17 12.29
N PRO A 165 30.63 -1.85 11.01
CA PRO A 165 29.32 -1.55 10.40
C PRO A 165 28.34 -2.74 10.48
N ALA A 166 28.84 -3.96 10.41
CA ALA A 166 28.03 -5.19 10.47
C ALA A 166 27.29 -5.36 11.81
N ALA A 167 27.85 -4.82 12.89
CA ALA A 167 27.18 -4.87 14.21
C ALA A 167 25.96 -3.95 14.32
N SER A 168 25.71 -3.09 13.33
CA SER A 168 24.58 -2.15 13.27
C SER A 168 23.49 -2.59 12.30
N ILE A 169 23.64 -3.77 11.71
CA ILE A 169 22.70 -4.35 10.75
C ILE A 169 22.18 -5.66 11.31
N GLU A 170 20.89 -5.87 11.25
CA GLU A 170 20.24 -7.13 11.54
C GLU A 170 19.68 -7.71 10.26
N SER A 171 19.66 -9.03 10.12
CA SER A 171 19.06 -9.70 8.99
C SER A 171 18.00 -10.69 9.43
N VAL A 172 16.95 -10.79 8.62
CA VAL A 172 15.90 -11.79 8.77
C VAL A 172 15.72 -12.49 7.44
N ARG A 173 15.66 -13.82 7.52
CA ARG A 173 15.40 -14.66 6.35
C ARG A 173 13.93 -15.00 6.26
N MET A 174 13.30 -14.65 5.14
CA MET A 174 11.88 -14.89 4.88
C MET A 174 11.68 -15.53 3.51
N ARG A 175 10.67 -16.38 3.41
CA ARG A 175 10.28 -16.97 2.13
C ARG A 175 9.12 -16.20 1.52
N PRO A 176 9.16 -15.86 0.22
CA PRO A 176 8.00 -15.34 -0.48
C PRO A 176 6.87 -16.37 -0.49
N ALA A 177 5.71 -16.03 0.05
CA ALA A 177 4.51 -16.88 0.03
C ALA A 177 3.55 -16.46 -1.08
N GLY A 178 3.50 -15.18 -1.40
CA GLY A 178 2.64 -14.63 -2.43
C GLY A 178 3.19 -13.38 -3.07
N ILE A 179 2.69 -13.10 -4.26
CA ILE A 179 2.95 -11.87 -5.02
C ILE A 179 1.62 -11.17 -5.21
N PHE A 180 1.55 -9.89 -4.85
CA PHE A 180 0.36 -9.06 -5.04
C PHE A 180 0.57 -7.97 -6.08
N SER A 181 -0.50 -7.59 -6.75
CA SER A 181 -0.54 -6.43 -7.63
C SER A 181 -1.78 -5.61 -7.33
N VAL A 182 -1.58 -4.32 -7.13
CA VAL A 182 -2.66 -3.33 -7.02
C VAL A 182 -2.67 -2.59 -8.35
N ASN A 183 -3.68 -2.86 -9.16
CA ASN A 183 -3.91 -2.20 -10.46
C ASN A 183 -4.98 -1.13 -10.32
#